data_2c4863c5b2940736d1aa572118ec08f4
#
_entry.id   2c4863c5b2940736d1aa572118ec08f4
#
_cell.length_a   1.000
_cell.length_b   1.000
_cell.length_c   1.000
_cell.angle_alpha   90.00
_cell.angle_beta   90.00
_cell.angle_gamma   90.00
#
_symmetry.space_group_name_H-M   'P 1'
#
loop_
_entity.id
_entity.type
_entity.pdbx_description
1 polymer ?
#
loop_
_entity_poly.entity_id
_entity_poly.type
_entity_poly.pdbx_seq_one_letter_code
_entity_poly.pdbx_strand_id
1 'polypeptide(L)'
;RIEEAKDQARLKFLLGDRSKEGGEFHQRSSVLGPIARSAPVYVGKPNPKGLASAGGSAYAAFLKKAAKRNAMVYVGSNGGALHGFDAVSGEETLAYYPGALYRTGHGGYHDLALAGFKHKTKYVDGVPSVSDVEVNRKWKTVLVSSLGGGGRGLFALDVTDPTKLNDANTTVLWEFTHKDDPHLGYTHSKPILTQMNNGKWAAIIGNGQGASGADGTAGQAQLFIVYLDGPGGDGVWDLGKDYLRIS
;
A
#
# COMPACT_ATOMS: atom_id res chain seq x y z
N ARG A 1 -0.13 -11.98 -6.25
CA ARG A 1 -0.37 -12.89 -7.40
C ARG A 1 -1.86 -12.90 -7.66
N ILE A 2 -2.26 -12.45 -8.84
CA ILE A 2 -3.66 -12.54 -9.30
C ILE A 2 -3.79 -13.94 -9.96
N GLU A 3 -3.85 -15.00 -9.16
CA GLU A 3 -3.93 -16.38 -9.68
C GLU A 3 -5.30 -16.70 -10.30
N GLU A 4 -6.38 -16.00 -9.89
CA GLU A 4 -7.66 -16.02 -10.62
C GLU A 4 -7.59 -15.36 -11.99
N ALA A 5 -6.57 -14.61 -12.25
CA ALA A 5 -6.24 -14.13 -13.58
C ALA A 5 -5.70 -15.22 -14.53
N LYS A 6 -5.98 -16.49 -14.29
CA LYS A 6 -6.13 -17.47 -15.37
C LYS A 6 -7.17 -17.01 -16.38
N ASP A 7 -8.05 -16.08 -16.00
CA ASP A 7 -8.80 -15.25 -16.91
C ASP A 7 -7.96 -14.03 -17.34
N GLN A 8 -7.16 -14.24 -18.37
CA GLN A 8 -6.32 -13.18 -18.97
C GLN A 8 -7.13 -11.95 -19.40
N ALA A 9 -8.40 -12.13 -19.74
CA ALA A 9 -9.26 -11.03 -20.15
C ALA A 9 -9.58 -10.09 -18.99
N ARG A 10 -9.84 -10.64 -17.79
CA ARG A 10 -10.08 -9.84 -16.59
C ARG A 10 -8.81 -9.09 -16.16
N LEU A 11 -7.66 -9.77 -16.21
CA LEU A 11 -6.39 -9.11 -15.94
C LEU A 11 -6.16 -7.94 -16.89
N LYS A 12 -6.34 -8.15 -18.20
CA LYS A 12 -6.22 -7.08 -19.20
C LYS A 12 -7.18 -5.93 -18.92
N PHE A 13 -8.43 -6.24 -18.56
CA PHE A 13 -9.41 -5.23 -18.17
C PHE A 13 -8.92 -4.41 -16.97
N LEU A 14 -8.43 -5.04 -15.89
CA LEU A 14 -7.89 -4.34 -14.73
C LEU A 14 -6.69 -3.45 -15.10
N LEU A 15 -5.85 -3.91 -16.04
CA LEU A 15 -4.71 -3.16 -16.57
C LEU A 15 -5.07 -2.10 -17.63
N GLY A 16 -6.36 -1.85 -17.87
CA GLY A 16 -6.82 -0.76 -18.72
C GLY A 16 -7.38 -1.15 -20.08
N ASP A 17 -7.36 -2.43 -20.47
CA ASP A 17 -7.98 -2.89 -21.73
C ASP A 17 -9.51 -2.67 -21.69
N ARG A 18 -10.03 -2.02 -22.73
CA ARG A 18 -11.44 -1.69 -22.87
C ARG A 18 -12.18 -2.53 -23.91
N SER A 19 -11.48 -3.48 -24.55
CA SER A 19 -12.00 -4.22 -25.71
C SER A 19 -13.25 -5.06 -25.39
N LYS A 20 -13.46 -5.42 -24.13
CA LYS A 20 -14.61 -6.23 -23.67
C LYS A 20 -15.62 -5.46 -22.80
N GLU A 21 -15.47 -4.14 -22.72
CA GLU A 21 -16.41 -3.27 -22.00
C GLU A 21 -17.78 -3.24 -22.69
N GLY A 22 -18.85 -3.15 -21.88
CA GLY A 22 -20.23 -3.13 -22.36
C GLY A 22 -20.79 -4.50 -22.76
N GLY A 23 -19.95 -5.55 -22.78
CA GLY A 23 -20.31 -6.93 -23.03
C GLY A 23 -19.98 -7.81 -21.84
N GLU A 24 -18.79 -8.42 -21.86
CA GLU A 24 -18.31 -9.31 -20.78
C GLU A 24 -18.03 -8.55 -19.48
N PHE A 25 -17.50 -7.32 -19.60
CA PHE A 25 -17.17 -6.47 -18.46
C PHE A 25 -18.02 -5.19 -18.45
N HIS A 26 -18.09 -4.54 -17.30
CA HIS A 26 -18.82 -3.27 -17.21
C HIS A 26 -18.18 -2.16 -18.03
N GLN A 27 -19.01 -1.24 -18.52
CA GLN A 27 -18.55 -0.03 -19.21
C GLN A 27 -17.97 0.96 -18.19
N ARG A 28 -16.71 1.35 -18.37
CA ARG A 28 -16.05 2.38 -17.53
C ARG A 28 -16.15 3.75 -18.21
N SER A 29 -16.40 4.80 -17.42
CA SER A 29 -16.28 6.18 -17.91
C SER A 29 -14.81 6.58 -18.08
N SER A 30 -13.94 6.06 -17.20
CA SER A 30 -12.49 6.26 -17.23
C SER A 30 -11.77 4.97 -16.86
N VAL A 31 -10.57 4.73 -17.39
CA VAL A 31 -9.70 3.62 -17.00
C VAL A 31 -9.26 3.77 -15.54
N LEU A 32 -8.88 4.99 -15.15
CA LEU A 32 -8.59 5.30 -13.75
C LEU A 32 -9.90 5.28 -12.95
N GLY A 33 -9.94 4.44 -11.93
CA GLY A 33 -11.07 4.34 -11.02
C GLY A 33 -11.26 5.58 -10.14
N PRO A 34 -12.45 5.73 -9.50
CA PRO A 34 -12.71 6.88 -8.64
C PRO A 34 -11.70 7.00 -7.49
N ILE A 35 -11.16 8.20 -7.29
CA ILE A 35 -10.35 8.58 -6.14
C ILE A 35 -11.29 9.27 -5.16
N ALA A 36 -11.57 8.63 -4.00
CA ALA A 36 -12.58 9.14 -3.07
C ALA A 36 -11.99 9.67 -1.77
N ARG A 37 -11.23 8.85 -1.04
CA ARG A 37 -10.65 9.21 0.27
C ARG A 37 -9.13 9.22 0.25
N SER A 38 -8.50 8.55 -0.72
CA SER A 38 -7.06 8.63 -0.90
C SER A 38 -6.68 10.04 -1.32
N ALA A 39 -5.73 10.64 -0.60
CA ALA A 39 -5.16 11.93 -0.98
C ALA A 39 -3.83 11.68 -1.74
N PRO A 40 -3.58 12.39 -2.85
CA PRO A 40 -2.31 12.28 -3.57
C PRO A 40 -1.13 12.66 -2.68
N VAL A 41 -0.02 11.91 -2.78
CA VAL A 41 1.24 12.23 -2.14
C VAL A 41 2.32 12.46 -3.19
N TYR A 42 2.98 13.61 -3.11
CA TYR A 42 4.11 13.95 -3.98
C TYR A 42 5.41 13.45 -3.37
N VAL A 43 6.21 12.78 -4.18
CA VAL A 43 7.52 12.22 -3.80
C VAL A 43 8.57 12.74 -4.79
N GLY A 44 9.18 13.86 -4.44
CA GLY A 44 10.28 14.46 -5.20
C GLY A 44 11.64 14.05 -4.66
N LYS A 45 12.63 14.92 -4.83
CA LYS A 45 13.97 14.77 -4.24
C LYS A 45 13.85 14.65 -2.71
N PRO A 46 14.67 13.82 -2.05
CA PRO A 46 14.66 13.73 -0.60
C PRO A 46 14.88 15.08 0.05
N ASN A 47 14.18 15.33 1.15
CA ASN A 47 14.37 16.54 1.95
C ASN A 47 15.10 16.15 3.25
N PRO A 48 16.36 16.59 3.43
CA PRO A 48 17.15 16.20 4.59
C PRO A 48 16.70 16.86 5.91
N LYS A 49 15.73 17.79 5.89
CA LYS A 49 15.28 18.48 7.10
C LYS A 49 14.69 17.49 8.11
N GLY A 50 15.33 17.38 9.25
CA GLY A 50 14.90 16.54 10.38
C GLY A 50 15.58 15.16 10.47
N LEU A 51 16.16 14.62 9.40
CA LEU A 51 16.80 13.29 9.40
C LEU A 51 18.33 13.37 9.25
N ALA A 52 18.88 14.51 8.85
CA ALA A 52 20.32 14.67 8.58
C ALA A 52 21.21 14.35 9.78
N SER A 53 20.75 14.58 11.00
CA SER A 53 21.48 14.27 12.23
C SER A 53 21.34 12.80 12.67
N ALA A 54 20.29 12.11 12.25
CA ALA A 54 20.00 10.73 12.67
C ALA A 54 20.64 9.67 11.75
N GLY A 55 20.86 9.99 10.48
CA GLY A 55 21.26 9.00 9.46
C GLY A 55 22.74 8.93 9.13
N GLY A 56 23.56 9.85 9.61
CA GLY A 56 25.01 9.87 9.39
C GLY A 56 25.43 9.80 7.92
N SER A 57 26.62 9.20 7.66
CA SER A 57 27.18 9.07 6.31
C SER A 57 26.35 8.19 5.37
N ALA A 58 25.65 7.18 5.90
CA ALA A 58 24.79 6.28 5.11
C ALA A 58 23.60 7.03 4.53
N TYR A 59 22.95 7.90 5.32
CA TYR A 59 21.86 8.74 4.83
C TYR A 59 22.37 9.79 3.83
N ALA A 60 23.54 10.38 4.06
CA ALA A 60 24.14 11.32 3.12
C ALA A 60 24.41 10.67 1.74
N ALA A 61 24.87 9.41 1.72
CA ALA A 61 25.05 8.64 0.48
C ALA A 61 23.70 8.37 -0.22
N PHE A 62 22.67 8.01 0.55
CA PHE A 62 21.32 7.84 0.05
C PHE A 62 20.78 9.13 -0.59
N LEU A 63 20.93 10.29 0.07
CA LEU A 63 20.50 11.60 -0.44
C LEU A 63 21.13 11.91 -1.80
N LYS A 64 22.44 11.68 -1.94
CA LYS A 64 23.17 11.85 -3.22
C LYS A 64 22.56 11.00 -4.35
N LYS A 65 22.27 9.72 -4.04
CA LYS A 65 21.70 8.78 -5.02
C LYS A 65 20.28 9.20 -5.42
N ALA A 66 19.43 9.50 -4.45
CA ALA A 66 18.02 9.82 -4.68
C ALA A 66 17.78 11.26 -5.17
N ALA A 67 18.80 12.14 -5.14
CA ALA A 67 18.68 13.52 -5.62
C ALA A 67 18.34 13.64 -7.12
N LYS A 68 18.61 12.58 -7.91
CA LYS A 68 18.41 12.56 -9.37
C LYS A 68 17.12 11.83 -9.78
N ARG A 69 16.34 11.29 -8.82
CA ARG A 69 15.11 10.55 -9.14
C ARG A 69 14.04 11.47 -9.73
N ASN A 70 13.25 10.94 -10.63
CA ASN A 70 12.06 11.61 -11.10
C ASN A 70 11.08 11.81 -9.95
N ALA A 71 10.38 12.94 -9.98
CA ALA A 71 9.31 13.19 -9.02
C ALA A 71 8.05 12.38 -9.42
N MET A 72 7.38 11.83 -8.42
CA MET A 72 6.20 11.00 -8.58
C MET A 72 5.02 11.53 -7.78
N VAL A 73 3.81 11.23 -8.23
CA VAL A 73 2.58 11.40 -7.44
C VAL A 73 1.93 10.04 -7.28
N TYR A 74 1.69 9.65 -6.02
CA TYR A 74 1.04 8.38 -5.71
C TYR A 74 -0.36 8.62 -5.12
N VAL A 75 -1.34 7.81 -5.54
CA VAL A 75 -2.72 7.92 -5.05
C VAL A 75 -3.44 6.57 -5.19
N GLY A 76 -4.23 6.22 -4.18
CA GLY A 76 -5.10 5.04 -4.25
C GLY A 76 -6.39 5.33 -5.00
N SER A 77 -6.93 4.32 -5.67
CA SER A 77 -8.22 4.40 -6.36
C SER A 77 -9.16 3.26 -6.01
N ASN A 78 -10.45 3.49 -6.17
CA ASN A 78 -11.46 2.46 -6.09
C ASN A 78 -11.58 1.63 -7.39
N GLY A 79 -10.63 1.81 -8.32
CA GLY A 79 -10.34 0.90 -9.41
C GLY A 79 -9.48 -0.31 -9.01
N GLY A 80 -9.07 -0.39 -7.73
CA GLY A 80 -8.38 -1.53 -7.17
C GLY A 80 -6.87 -1.36 -6.97
N ALA A 81 -6.27 -0.28 -7.45
CA ALA A 81 -4.83 -0.06 -7.40
C ALA A 81 -4.42 1.19 -6.62
N LEU A 82 -3.19 1.16 -6.11
CA LEU A 82 -2.39 2.35 -5.87
C LEU A 82 -1.67 2.69 -7.17
N HIS A 83 -1.88 3.90 -7.67
CA HIS A 83 -1.27 4.42 -8.89
C HIS A 83 -0.08 5.30 -8.57
N GLY A 84 0.95 5.27 -9.42
CA GLY A 84 2.10 6.16 -9.39
C GLY A 84 2.28 6.81 -10.75
N PHE A 85 2.25 8.14 -10.77
CA PHE A 85 2.39 8.96 -11.98
C PHE A 85 3.68 9.76 -11.92
N ASP A 86 4.41 9.83 -13.03
CA ASP A 86 5.49 10.79 -13.18
C ASP A 86 4.91 12.21 -13.04
N ALA A 87 5.47 13.01 -12.15
CA ALA A 87 4.92 14.32 -11.80
C ALA A 87 5.13 15.38 -12.88
N VAL A 88 5.96 15.11 -13.92
CA VAL A 88 6.24 16.02 -15.03
C VAL A 88 5.43 15.64 -16.26
N SER A 89 5.48 14.37 -16.67
CA SER A 89 4.79 13.89 -17.87
C SER A 89 3.33 13.52 -17.61
N GLY A 90 2.96 13.17 -16.36
CA GLY A 90 1.66 12.60 -16.02
C GLY A 90 1.52 11.13 -16.41
N GLU A 91 2.57 10.50 -16.92
CA GLU A 91 2.56 9.09 -17.32
C GLU A 91 2.45 8.19 -16.11
N GLU A 92 1.58 7.18 -16.17
CA GLU A 92 1.47 6.14 -15.14
C GLU A 92 2.64 5.14 -15.27
N THR A 93 3.44 5.03 -14.22
CA THR A 93 4.59 4.12 -14.16
C THR A 93 4.42 3.01 -13.14
N LEU A 94 3.39 3.09 -12.29
CA LEU A 94 3.03 2.08 -11.30
C LEU A 94 1.51 1.94 -11.20
N ALA A 95 1.02 0.70 -11.29
CA ALA A 95 -0.29 0.28 -10.82
C ALA A 95 -0.11 -0.93 -9.89
N TYR A 96 -0.13 -0.68 -8.59
CA TYR A 96 -0.01 -1.75 -7.58
C TYR A 96 -1.37 -2.20 -7.10
N TYR A 97 -1.69 -3.47 -7.33
CA TYR A 97 -2.90 -4.14 -6.89
C TYR A 97 -2.60 -4.97 -5.63
N PRO A 98 -2.99 -4.51 -4.41
CA PRO A 98 -2.69 -5.23 -3.16
C PRO A 98 -3.26 -6.66 -3.16
N GLY A 99 -2.43 -7.64 -2.79
CA GLY A 99 -2.84 -9.03 -2.67
C GLY A 99 -3.90 -9.24 -1.59
N ALA A 100 -3.94 -8.37 -0.59
CA ALA A 100 -4.97 -8.34 0.45
C ALA A 100 -6.41 -8.20 -0.09
N LEU A 101 -6.59 -7.63 -1.28
CA LEU A 101 -7.88 -7.48 -1.95
C LEU A 101 -8.22 -8.64 -2.89
N TYR A 102 -7.30 -9.58 -3.03
CA TYR A 102 -7.55 -10.81 -3.77
C TYR A 102 -8.46 -11.75 -2.98
N ARG A 103 -9.51 -12.23 -3.62
CA ARG A 103 -10.43 -13.23 -3.06
C ARG A 103 -10.79 -14.26 -4.11
N THR A 104 -10.90 -15.52 -3.71
CA THR A 104 -11.43 -16.58 -4.57
C THR A 104 -12.95 -16.45 -4.68
N GLY A 105 -13.50 -16.59 -5.89
CA GLY A 105 -14.92 -16.46 -6.15
C GLY A 105 -15.41 -15.02 -6.21
N HIS A 106 -16.46 -14.68 -5.46
CA HIS A 106 -17.04 -13.35 -5.44
C HIS A 106 -16.29 -12.40 -4.49
N GLY A 107 -16.28 -11.12 -4.81
CA GLY A 107 -15.62 -10.07 -4.07
C GLY A 107 -14.24 -9.70 -4.60
N GLY A 108 -13.64 -8.67 -4.03
CA GLY A 108 -12.32 -8.19 -4.42
C GLY A 108 -12.23 -7.86 -5.92
N TYR A 109 -11.12 -8.21 -6.55
CA TYR A 109 -10.87 -7.91 -7.97
C TYR A 109 -11.79 -8.63 -8.95
N HIS A 110 -12.40 -9.74 -8.55
CA HIS A 110 -13.38 -10.43 -9.37
C HIS A 110 -14.58 -9.53 -9.65
N ASP A 111 -15.10 -8.89 -8.60
CA ASP A 111 -16.29 -8.05 -8.72
C ASP A 111 -16.04 -6.76 -9.51
N LEU A 112 -14.81 -6.24 -9.50
CA LEU A 112 -14.43 -5.05 -10.27
C LEU A 112 -14.69 -5.19 -11.78
N ALA A 113 -14.64 -6.39 -12.32
CA ALA A 113 -14.81 -6.62 -13.75
C ALA A 113 -16.28 -6.95 -14.15
N LEU A 114 -17.17 -7.27 -13.18
CA LEU A 114 -18.52 -7.72 -13.48
C LEU A 114 -19.32 -6.69 -14.29
N ALA A 115 -20.07 -7.15 -15.30
CA ALA A 115 -20.93 -6.29 -16.13
C ALA A 115 -21.91 -5.43 -15.32
N GLY A 116 -22.42 -5.97 -14.20
CA GLY A 116 -23.31 -5.27 -13.26
C GLY A 116 -22.60 -4.51 -12.13
N PHE A 117 -21.26 -4.34 -12.19
CA PHE A 117 -20.51 -3.65 -11.15
C PHE A 117 -20.99 -2.21 -10.96
N LYS A 118 -21.21 -1.84 -9.71
CA LYS A 118 -21.50 -0.44 -9.32
C LYS A 118 -20.46 -0.01 -8.31
N HIS A 119 -19.86 1.18 -8.49
CA HIS A 119 -18.82 1.74 -7.61
C HIS A 119 -19.32 2.04 -6.18
N LYS A 120 -19.95 1.06 -5.53
CA LYS A 120 -20.35 1.11 -4.12
C LYS A 120 -19.29 0.53 -3.19
N THR A 121 -18.43 -0.35 -3.72
CA THR A 121 -17.36 -1.02 -2.98
C THR A 121 -16.10 -0.16 -3.01
N LYS A 122 -15.39 -0.11 -1.89
CA LYS A 122 -14.08 0.53 -1.78
C LYS A 122 -12.99 -0.50 -2.03
N TYR A 123 -11.82 -0.02 -2.47
CA TYR A 123 -10.65 -0.87 -2.74
C TYR A 123 -9.39 -0.27 -2.12
N VAL A 124 -8.63 0.55 -2.82
CA VAL A 124 -7.47 1.25 -2.27
C VAL A 124 -7.90 2.69 -1.95
N ASP A 125 -8.56 2.84 -0.81
CA ASP A 125 -9.26 4.07 -0.41
C ASP A 125 -8.50 4.84 0.70
N GLY A 126 -7.39 4.28 1.20
CA GLY A 126 -6.58 4.89 2.25
C GLY A 126 -5.63 5.97 1.73
N VAL A 127 -5.20 6.84 2.63
CA VAL A 127 -4.23 7.91 2.33
C VAL A 127 -2.82 7.36 2.50
N PRO A 128 -1.96 7.39 1.47
CA PRO A 128 -0.58 6.95 1.63
C PRO A 128 0.25 7.93 2.46
N SER A 129 1.23 7.39 3.16
CA SER A 129 2.29 8.12 3.84
C SER A 129 3.63 7.75 3.24
N VAL A 130 4.54 8.71 3.11
CA VAL A 130 5.88 8.50 2.56
C VAL A 130 6.92 9.12 3.47
N SER A 131 8.02 8.40 3.71
CA SER A 131 9.18 8.90 4.42
C SER A 131 10.46 8.22 3.93
N ASP A 132 11.59 8.92 4.09
CA ASP A 132 12.88 8.27 4.02
C ASP A 132 13.12 7.55 5.34
N VAL A 133 13.40 6.26 5.30
CA VAL A 133 13.52 5.37 6.45
C VAL A 133 14.65 4.37 6.25
N GLU A 134 15.16 3.82 7.31
CA GLU A 134 16.11 2.71 7.25
C GLU A 134 15.34 1.39 7.41
N VAL A 135 15.40 0.53 6.38
CA VAL A 135 14.79 -0.80 6.36
C VAL A 135 15.90 -1.81 6.10
N ASN A 136 16.03 -2.79 6.98
CA ASN A 136 17.08 -3.82 6.88
C ASN A 136 18.49 -3.21 6.66
N ARG A 137 18.83 -2.16 7.44
CA ARG A 137 20.10 -1.41 7.38
C ARG A 137 20.35 -0.69 6.05
N LYS A 138 19.31 -0.42 5.27
CA LYS A 138 19.40 0.32 4.01
C LYS A 138 18.42 1.47 4.02
N TRP A 139 18.88 2.67 3.71
CA TRP A 139 18.01 3.81 3.52
C TRP A 139 17.18 3.68 2.26
N LYS A 140 15.90 3.90 2.39
CA LYS A 140 14.89 3.81 1.34
C LYS A 140 13.86 4.92 1.50
N THR A 141 13.23 5.33 0.42
CA THR A 141 11.97 6.06 0.49
C THR A 141 10.84 5.04 0.46
N VAL A 142 10.13 4.90 1.57
CA VAL A 142 9.05 3.92 1.72
C VAL A 142 7.71 4.63 1.71
N LEU A 143 6.79 4.09 0.89
CA LEU A 143 5.38 4.43 0.90
C LEU A 143 4.63 3.34 1.66
N VAL A 144 3.88 3.73 2.69
CA VAL A 144 2.91 2.86 3.36
C VAL A 144 1.52 3.38 3.12
N SER A 145 0.62 2.53 2.65
CA SER A 145 -0.79 2.88 2.50
C SER A 145 -1.68 1.88 3.20
N SER A 146 -2.79 2.39 3.72
CA SER A 146 -3.88 1.58 4.23
C SER A 146 -4.91 1.32 3.13
N LEU A 147 -5.72 0.26 3.30
CA LEU A 147 -6.80 -0.03 2.37
C LEU A 147 -8.05 0.84 2.61
N GLY A 148 -8.10 1.57 3.74
CA GLY A 148 -9.25 2.39 4.10
C GLY A 148 -10.52 1.57 4.22
N GLY A 149 -11.59 2.01 3.58
CA GLY A 149 -12.86 1.28 3.51
C GLY A 149 -12.83 0.05 2.58
N GLY A 150 -11.73 -0.19 1.88
CA GLY A 150 -11.58 -1.31 0.95
C GLY A 150 -11.17 -2.60 1.62
N GLY A 151 -10.52 -2.52 2.79
CA GLY A 151 -10.03 -3.73 3.41
C GLY A 151 -9.40 -3.53 4.77
N ARG A 152 -9.07 -4.65 5.39
CA ARG A 152 -8.45 -4.75 6.71
C ARG A 152 -6.97 -5.04 6.50
N GLY A 153 -6.20 -4.01 6.12
CA GLY A 153 -4.79 -4.19 5.81
C GLY A 153 -4.04 -2.92 5.45
N LEU A 154 -2.72 -3.06 5.47
CA LEU A 154 -1.71 -2.10 5.06
C LEU A 154 -0.77 -2.77 4.08
N PHE A 155 -0.07 -1.97 3.29
CA PHE A 155 1.05 -2.44 2.47
C PHE A 155 2.16 -1.40 2.43
N ALA A 156 3.39 -1.86 2.21
CA ALA A 156 4.56 -1.02 2.09
C ALA A 156 5.28 -1.26 0.76
N LEU A 157 5.66 -0.17 0.10
CA LEU A 157 6.38 -0.17 -1.16
C LEU A 157 7.69 0.60 -1.03
N ASP A 158 8.76 0.08 -1.64
CA ASP A 158 10.00 0.81 -1.88
C ASP A 158 9.81 1.69 -3.12
N VAL A 159 9.70 3.00 -2.91
CA VAL A 159 9.55 4.00 -3.98
C VAL A 159 10.82 4.85 -4.15
N THR A 160 11.96 4.32 -3.74
CA THR A 160 13.26 5.01 -3.79
C THR A 160 13.65 5.37 -5.23
N ASP A 161 13.45 4.44 -6.15
CA ASP A 161 13.86 4.56 -7.54
C ASP A 161 12.66 4.32 -8.48
N PRO A 162 12.05 5.36 -9.02
CA PRO A 162 10.87 5.24 -9.89
C PRO A 162 11.09 4.38 -11.14
N THR A 163 12.33 4.21 -11.58
CA THR A 163 12.64 3.40 -12.78
C THR A 163 12.54 1.89 -12.54
N LYS A 164 12.37 1.47 -11.26
CA LYS A 164 12.31 0.06 -10.85
C LYS A 164 10.93 -0.38 -10.35
N LEU A 165 9.94 0.48 -10.40
CA LEU A 165 8.61 0.22 -9.84
C LEU A 165 7.85 -0.92 -10.55
N ASN A 166 8.27 -1.33 -11.74
CA ASN A 166 7.71 -2.45 -12.49
C ASN A 166 8.17 -3.84 -12.02
N ASP A 167 9.18 -3.91 -11.13
CA ASP A 167 9.63 -5.15 -10.53
C ASP A 167 9.02 -5.32 -9.13
N ALA A 168 8.01 -6.18 -9.03
CA ALA A 168 7.30 -6.43 -7.77
C ALA A 168 8.22 -6.97 -6.66
N ASN A 169 9.26 -7.74 -7.00
CA ASN A 169 10.18 -8.33 -6.00
C ASN A 169 11.03 -7.27 -5.30
N THR A 170 11.29 -6.15 -5.96
CA THR A 170 12.07 -5.05 -5.39
C THR A 170 11.19 -3.92 -4.86
N THR A 171 9.98 -3.78 -5.39
CA THR A 171 9.06 -2.69 -5.06
C THR A 171 8.19 -3.03 -3.85
N VAL A 172 7.65 -4.25 -3.76
CA VAL A 172 6.79 -4.65 -2.65
C VAL A 172 7.65 -5.08 -1.46
N LEU A 173 7.55 -4.35 -0.35
CA LEU A 173 8.25 -4.72 0.87
C LEU A 173 7.45 -5.74 1.67
N TRP A 174 6.16 -5.47 1.91
CA TRP A 174 5.27 -6.35 2.65
C TRP A 174 3.79 -5.89 2.54
N GLU A 175 2.91 -6.81 2.91
CA GLU A 175 1.53 -6.56 3.29
C GLU A 175 1.29 -7.06 4.71
N PHE A 176 0.47 -6.33 5.49
CA PHE A 176 0.01 -6.72 6.81
C PHE A 176 -1.51 -6.63 6.86
N THR A 177 -2.17 -7.71 7.24
CA THR A 177 -3.62 -7.85 7.08
C THR A 177 -4.29 -8.45 8.31
N HIS A 178 -5.61 -8.50 8.30
CA HIS A 178 -6.38 -9.22 9.32
C HIS A 178 -6.13 -10.75 9.36
N LYS A 179 -5.44 -11.31 8.37
CA LYS A 179 -5.01 -12.71 8.39
C LYS A 179 -3.79 -12.89 9.28
N ASP A 180 -2.99 -11.84 9.43
CA ASP A 180 -1.79 -11.80 10.28
C ASP A 180 -2.17 -11.45 11.71
N ASP A 181 -3.13 -10.53 11.91
CA ASP A 181 -3.73 -10.24 13.21
C ASP A 181 -5.23 -9.92 13.07
N PRO A 182 -6.14 -10.76 13.59
CA PRO A 182 -7.59 -10.59 13.48
C PRO A 182 -8.13 -9.33 14.17
N HIS A 183 -7.35 -8.67 15.04
CA HIS A 183 -7.72 -7.40 15.68
C HIS A 183 -7.54 -6.19 14.75
N LEU A 184 -6.92 -6.39 13.58
CA LEU A 184 -6.89 -5.36 12.55
C LEU A 184 -8.25 -5.30 11.86
N GLY A 185 -8.94 -4.19 11.99
CA GLY A 185 -10.18 -3.85 11.29
C GLY A 185 -9.94 -3.06 10.01
N TYR A 186 -10.96 -2.36 9.52
CA TYR A 186 -10.85 -1.47 8.35
C TYR A 186 -9.95 -0.29 8.65
N THR A 187 -8.87 -0.18 7.92
CA THR A 187 -7.74 0.72 8.20
C THR A 187 -7.96 2.13 7.64
N HIS A 188 -8.89 2.88 8.22
CA HIS A 188 -9.27 4.21 7.72
C HIS A 188 -8.26 5.32 8.00
N SER A 189 -7.48 5.20 9.08
CA SER A 189 -6.51 6.24 9.45
C SER A 189 -5.29 6.23 8.53
N LYS A 190 -4.71 7.42 8.33
CA LYS A 190 -3.44 7.57 7.62
C LYS A 190 -2.31 7.00 8.48
N PRO A 191 -1.44 6.10 7.97
CA PRO A 191 -0.29 5.60 8.72
C PRO A 191 0.68 6.73 9.07
N ILE A 192 1.24 6.72 10.28
CA ILE A 192 2.33 7.61 10.68
C ILE A 192 3.63 6.82 10.59
N LEU A 193 4.61 7.33 9.82
CA LEU A 193 5.93 6.73 9.69
C LEU A 193 6.91 7.44 10.62
N THR A 194 7.51 6.70 11.55
CA THR A 194 8.43 7.27 12.52
C THR A 194 9.47 6.24 12.99
N GLN A 195 10.61 6.74 13.49
CA GLN A 195 11.57 5.91 14.18
C GLN A 195 11.16 5.78 15.65
N MET A 196 11.13 4.55 16.13
CA MET A 196 10.82 4.22 17.52
C MET A 196 12.08 4.34 18.40
N ASN A 197 11.89 4.42 19.74
CA ASN A 197 12.99 4.53 20.70
C ASN A 197 13.95 3.33 20.67
N ASN A 198 13.53 2.18 20.14
CA ASN A 198 14.38 1.01 19.93
C ASN A 198 15.21 1.06 18.64
N GLY A 199 15.14 2.19 17.92
CA GLY A 199 15.85 2.42 16.65
C GLY A 199 15.17 1.86 15.41
N LYS A 200 14.14 1.03 15.55
CA LYS A 200 13.39 0.50 14.40
C LYS A 200 12.44 1.56 13.83
N TRP A 201 12.29 1.55 12.52
CA TRP A 201 11.25 2.34 11.84
C TRP A 201 9.93 1.59 11.81
N ALA A 202 8.83 2.30 12.01
CA ALA A 202 7.50 1.72 12.08
C ALA A 202 6.43 2.58 11.38
N ALA A 203 5.38 1.90 10.94
CA ALA A 203 4.09 2.49 10.59
C ALA A 203 3.14 2.35 11.79
N ILE A 204 2.61 3.46 12.28
CA ILE A 204 1.66 3.48 13.40
C ILE A 204 0.28 3.77 12.84
N ILE A 205 -0.70 2.93 13.22
CA ILE A 205 -2.09 3.05 12.76
C ILE A 205 -3.07 2.53 13.80
N GLY A 206 -4.25 3.15 13.90
CA GLY A 206 -5.36 2.60 14.67
C GLY A 206 -5.96 1.37 13.97
N ASN A 207 -6.45 0.41 14.75
CA ASN A 207 -7.01 -0.84 14.22
C ASN A 207 -8.28 -0.64 13.37
N GLY A 208 -8.98 0.49 13.50
CA GLY A 208 -10.24 0.73 12.82
C GLY A 208 -11.40 -0.13 13.36
N GLN A 209 -12.48 -0.17 12.61
CA GLN A 209 -13.69 -0.93 12.97
C GLN A 209 -13.77 -2.28 12.25
N GLY A 210 -14.59 -3.20 12.78
CA GLY A 210 -14.79 -4.51 12.16
C GLY A 210 -13.67 -5.51 12.44
N ALA A 211 -12.89 -5.30 13.49
CA ALA A 211 -11.97 -6.30 14.02
C ALA A 211 -12.74 -7.51 14.57
N SER A 212 -12.15 -8.71 14.47
CA SER A 212 -12.80 -9.96 14.81
C SER A 212 -11.95 -10.85 15.74
N GLY A 213 -11.14 -10.24 16.62
CA GLY A 213 -10.33 -10.98 17.59
C GLY A 213 -11.19 -11.89 18.49
N ALA A 214 -10.75 -13.13 18.68
CA ALA A 214 -11.48 -14.14 19.45
C ALA A 214 -11.22 -14.05 20.99
N ASP A 215 -10.34 -13.16 21.42
CA ASP A 215 -9.91 -12.99 22.82
C ASP A 215 -10.85 -12.09 23.64
N GLY A 216 -12.04 -11.78 23.15
CA GLY A 216 -13.00 -10.89 23.81
C GLY A 216 -12.72 -9.39 23.62
N THR A 217 -11.66 -9.02 22.91
CA THR A 217 -11.28 -7.62 22.63
C THR A 217 -11.77 -7.13 21.27
N ALA A 218 -12.58 -7.92 20.57
CA ALA A 218 -13.19 -7.54 19.30
C ALA A 218 -13.98 -6.22 19.46
N GLY A 219 -13.67 -5.25 18.59
CA GLY A 219 -14.30 -3.92 18.61
C GLY A 219 -13.66 -2.92 19.60
N GLN A 220 -12.69 -3.32 20.42
CA GLN A 220 -11.92 -2.37 21.23
C GLN A 220 -10.96 -1.56 20.36
N ALA A 221 -10.75 -0.30 20.74
CA ALA A 221 -9.77 0.56 20.10
C ALA A 221 -8.35 0.06 20.43
N GLN A 222 -7.55 -0.18 19.40
CA GLN A 222 -6.18 -0.64 19.53
C GLN A 222 -5.26 0.12 18.57
N LEU A 223 -4.00 0.24 18.97
CA LEU A 223 -2.96 0.83 18.15
C LEU A 223 -2.00 -0.25 17.66
N PHE A 224 -1.78 -0.30 16.37
CA PHE A 224 -0.77 -1.15 15.74
C PHE A 224 0.49 -0.34 15.45
N ILE A 225 1.64 -0.89 15.79
CA ILE A 225 2.98 -0.40 15.45
C ILE A 225 3.63 -1.50 14.61
N VAL A 226 3.60 -1.34 13.30
CA VAL A 226 4.10 -2.33 12.34
C VAL A 226 5.50 -1.92 11.90
N TYR A 227 6.52 -2.72 12.22
CA TYR A 227 7.90 -2.40 11.87
C TYR A 227 8.13 -2.51 10.36
N LEU A 228 8.85 -1.53 9.81
CA LEU A 228 9.05 -1.42 8.36
C LEU A 228 10.02 -2.47 7.80
N ASP A 229 10.80 -3.13 8.66
CA ASP A 229 11.62 -4.29 8.26
C ASP A 229 10.76 -5.47 7.76
N GLY A 230 9.47 -5.48 8.08
CA GLY A 230 8.54 -6.51 7.69
C GLY A 230 8.66 -7.80 8.50
N PRO A 231 7.94 -8.86 8.09
CA PRO A 231 8.09 -10.17 8.70
C PRO A 231 9.47 -10.73 8.41
N GLY A 232 9.96 -11.58 9.29
CA GLY A 232 11.24 -12.26 9.14
C GLY A 232 11.35 -13.09 7.85
N GLY A 233 12.44 -13.83 7.71
CA GLY A 233 12.72 -14.62 6.50
C GLY A 233 11.71 -15.76 6.22
N ASP A 234 10.86 -16.10 7.18
CA ASP A 234 9.75 -17.06 7.06
C ASP A 234 8.47 -16.43 6.48
N GLY A 235 8.42 -15.10 6.37
CA GLY A 235 7.25 -14.36 5.88
C GLY A 235 6.06 -14.33 6.84
N VAL A 236 6.25 -14.74 8.11
CA VAL A 236 5.21 -14.75 9.15
C VAL A 236 5.37 -13.54 10.07
N TRP A 237 4.26 -12.90 10.38
CA TRP A 237 4.23 -11.74 11.27
C TRP A 237 4.13 -12.16 12.74
N ASP A 238 5.16 -11.89 13.53
CA ASP A 238 5.24 -12.20 14.93
C ASP A 238 4.90 -10.99 15.81
N LEU A 239 3.84 -11.13 16.66
CA LEU A 239 3.50 -10.14 17.68
C LEU A 239 4.63 -10.01 18.71
N GLY A 240 5.04 -8.78 19.00
CA GLY A 240 6.16 -8.48 19.90
C GLY A 240 7.53 -8.41 19.22
N LYS A 241 7.66 -8.91 18.00
CA LYS A 241 8.91 -8.93 17.22
C LYS A 241 8.83 -8.07 15.96
N ASP A 242 7.85 -8.33 15.09
CA ASP A 242 7.68 -7.67 13.80
C ASP A 242 6.60 -6.58 13.86
N TYR A 243 5.71 -6.66 14.83
CA TYR A 243 4.75 -5.61 15.16
C TYR A 243 4.36 -5.64 16.64
N LEU A 244 3.80 -4.52 17.12
CA LEU A 244 3.20 -4.40 18.43
C LEU A 244 1.73 -4.04 18.30
N ARG A 245 0.91 -4.54 19.25
CA ARG A 245 -0.48 -4.17 19.42
C ARG A 245 -0.67 -3.65 20.83
N ILE A 246 -1.23 -2.46 20.96
CA ILE A 246 -1.47 -1.75 22.22
C ILE A 246 -2.98 -1.55 22.35
N SER A 247 -3.54 -2.02 23.48
CA SER A 247 -4.95 -1.87 23.88
C SER A 247 -5.08 -0.79 24.94
#